data_d37873db6ec3804648478260a2193c9c
#
_entry.id   d37873db6ec3804648478260a2193c9c
#
_cell.length_a   1.000
_cell.length_b   1.000
_cell.length_c   1.000
_cell.angle_alpha   90.00
_cell.angle_beta   90.00
_cell.angle_gamma   90.00
#
_symmetry.space_group_name_H-M   'P 1'
#
loop_
_entity.id
_entity.type
_entity.pdbx_description
1 polymer ?
#
loop_
_entity_poly.entity_id
_entity_poly.type
_entity_poly.pdbx_seq_one_letter_code
_entity_poly.pdbx_strand_id
1 'polypeptide(L)'
;MADLKTRIAKRCAKEFQDGDFVNLGIGLPTQVADYIPDDIIVTFHSENGFAGIDAVATENPDVDIINSGGTYVTAVPRVKYFDTAESFGLVRGGHVKATVLGAMEVAENGDLANWIIPGKKVAGMGGAMDLCAGCPEVIIVMLHTQKGTPKIKKKCSLPLTAEKCVSKIITEMGVMEVREDGIWVTELHPDYTKEDIQAATECELHFDPNMKAMEEE
;
A
#
# COMPACT_ATOMS: atom_id res chain seq x y z
N MET A 1 15.79 -15.25 -9.18
CA MET A 1 14.83 -14.99 -8.08
C MET A 1 14.14 -13.69 -8.42
N ALA A 2 12.83 -13.71 -8.64
CA ALA A 2 12.06 -12.46 -8.74
C ALA A 2 12.36 -11.63 -7.49
N ASP A 3 12.54 -10.33 -7.63
CA ASP A 3 12.69 -9.45 -6.49
C ASP A 3 11.41 -9.56 -5.64
N LEU A 4 11.54 -9.80 -4.35
CA LEU A 4 10.39 -9.95 -3.44
C LEU A 4 9.45 -8.75 -3.50
N LYS A 5 9.96 -7.56 -3.80
CA LYS A 5 9.16 -6.36 -3.99
C LYS A 5 8.31 -6.42 -5.25
N THR A 6 8.87 -6.96 -6.33
CA THR A 6 8.14 -7.21 -7.59
C THR A 6 6.96 -8.17 -7.36
N ARG A 7 7.18 -9.26 -6.61
CA ARG A 7 6.10 -10.17 -6.20
C ARG A 7 4.96 -9.44 -5.50
N ILE A 8 5.29 -8.64 -4.49
CA ILE A 8 4.31 -7.86 -3.73
C ILE A 8 3.56 -6.89 -4.64
N ALA A 9 4.27 -6.15 -5.50
CA ALA A 9 3.67 -5.16 -6.40
C ALA A 9 2.72 -5.81 -7.41
N LYS A 10 3.14 -6.90 -8.05
CA LYS A 10 2.29 -7.69 -8.96
C LYS A 10 1.03 -8.20 -8.27
N ARG A 11 1.17 -8.78 -7.05
CA ARG A 11 0.00 -9.26 -6.32
C ARG A 11 -0.94 -8.11 -5.94
N CYS A 12 -0.40 -6.96 -5.50
CA CYS A 12 -1.21 -5.79 -5.15
C CYS A 12 -1.97 -5.23 -6.35
N ALA A 13 -1.38 -5.23 -7.55
CA ALA A 13 -2.04 -4.77 -8.77
C ALA A 13 -3.35 -5.53 -9.08
N LYS A 14 -3.44 -6.80 -8.66
CA LYS A 14 -4.66 -7.62 -8.83
C LYS A 14 -5.83 -7.21 -7.90
N GLU A 15 -5.64 -6.28 -6.98
CA GLU A 15 -6.71 -5.74 -6.13
C GLU A 15 -7.60 -4.74 -6.89
N PHE A 16 -7.16 -4.24 -8.04
CA PHE A 16 -7.83 -3.16 -8.74
C PHE A 16 -8.64 -3.65 -9.94
N GLN A 17 -9.67 -2.88 -10.25
CA GLN A 17 -10.61 -3.13 -11.34
C GLN A 17 -10.67 -1.94 -12.29
N ASP A 18 -11.26 -2.17 -13.46
CA ASP A 18 -11.48 -1.10 -14.42
C ASP A 18 -12.32 0.05 -13.84
N GLY A 19 -11.84 1.28 -14.02
CA GLY A 19 -12.45 2.48 -13.50
C GLY A 19 -12.06 2.86 -12.06
N ASP A 20 -11.22 2.08 -11.39
CA ASP A 20 -10.79 2.41 -10.02
C ASP A 20 -9.98 3.71 -9.95
N PHE A 21 -10.21 4.48 -8.88
CA PHE A 21 -9.46 5.68 -8.53
C PHE A 21 -8.67 5.41 -7.25
N VAL A 22 -7.33 5.37 -7.35
CA VAL A 22 -6.43 4.82 -6.33
C VAL A 22 -5.28 5.77 -6.02
N ASN A 23 -4.92 5.89 -4.74
CA ASN A 23 -3.71 6.60 -4.32
C ASN A 23 -2.57 5.60 -4.08
N LEU A 24 -1.38 5.92 -4.58
CA LEU A 24 -0.16 5.15 -4.33
C LEU A 24 0.82 5.95 -3.51
N GLY A 25 1.18 5.44 -2.34
CA GLY A 25 2.24 5.97 -1.49
C GLY A 25 3.63 5.80 -2.10
N ILE A 26 4.62 6.39 -1.45
CA ILE A 26 6.02 6.47 -1.92
C ILE A 26 6.73 5.12 -1.76
N GLY A 27 7.57 4.77 -2.72
CA GLY A 27 8.48 3.62 -2.66
C GLY A 27 7.88 2.35 -3.27
N LEU A 28 7.74 1.25 -2.50
CA LEU A 28 7.16 0.01 -3.01
C LEU A 28 5.74 0.20 -3.59
N PRO A 29 4.86 0.99 -2.98
CA PRO A 29 3.53 1.26 -3.54
C PRO A 29 3.55 1.80 -4.97
N THR A 30 4.50 2.66 -5.33
CA THR A 30 4.55 3.23 -6.69
C THR A 30 4.82 2.17 -7.77
N GLN A 31 5.50 1.07 -7.44
CA GLN A 31 5.77 -0.02 -8.37
C GLN A 31 4.50 -0.81 -8.76
N VAL A 32 3.42 -0.67 -8.01
CA VAL A 32 2.15 -1.35 -8.32
C VAL A 32 1.59 -0.89 -9.66
N ALA A 33 1.79 0.38 -10.02
CA ALA A 33 1.34 0.93 -11.29
C ALA A 33 1.94 0.20 -12.51
N ASP A 34 3.17 -0.30 -12.39
CA ASP A 34 3.89 -0.99 -13.47
C ASP A 34 3.29 -2.38 -13.81
N TYR A 35 2.38 -2.87 -12.97
CA TYR A 35 1.81 -4.23 -13.08
C TYR A 35 0.29 -4.25 -13.20
N ILE A 36 -0.34 -3.11 -13.44
CA ILE A 36 -1.77 -3.06 -13.74
C ILE A 36 -2.00 -3.76 -15.08
N PRO A 37 -2.97 -4.68 -15.18
CA PRO A 37 -3.31 -5.34 -16.44
C PRO A 37 -3.70 -4.34 -17.53
N ASP A 38 -3.26 -4.60 -18.77
CA ASP A 38 -3.51 -3.72 -19.93
C ASP A 38 -4.99 -3.59 -20.32
N ASP A 39 -5.83 -4.50 -19.85
CA ASP A 39 -7.27 -4.56 -20.17
C ASP A 39 -8.14 -3.75 -19.18
N ILE A 40 -7.55 -3.14 -18.17
CA ILE A 40 -8.23 -2.26 -17.22
C ILE A 40 -7.59 -0.87 -17.16
N ILE A 41 -8.40 0.12 -16.82
CA ILE A 41 -7.94 1.51 -16.62
C ILE A 41 -8.07 1.85 -15.15
N VAL A 42 -6.94 2.03 -14.48
CA VAL A 42 -6.87 2.55 -13.12
C VAL A 42 -6.36 3.98 -13.17
N THR A 43 -7.09 4.91 -12.54
CA THR A 43 -6.65 6.29 -12.44
C THR A 43 -5.87 6.49 -11.14
N PHE A 44 -4.59 6.87 -11.24
CA PHE A 44 -3.77 7.13 -10.08
C PHE A 44 -3.88 8.58 -9.63
N HIS A 45 -4.18 8.74 -8.34
CA HIS A 45 -4.26 10.00 -7.62
C HIS A 45 -2.90 10.33 -7.00
N SER A 46 -2.47 11.55 -7.19
CA SER A 46 -1.34 12.14 -6.46
C SER A 46 -1.88 13.27 -5.58
N GLU A 47 -1.77 13.11 -4.27
CA GLU A 47 -2.36 14.05 -3.30
C GLU A 47 -1.80 15.46 -3.39
N ASN A 48 -0.63 15.64 -4.02
CA ASN A 48 -0.04 16.97 -4.26
C ASN A 48 -0.74 17.79 -5.34
N GLY A 49 -1.71 17.24 -6.08
CA GLY A 49 -2.60 18.06 -6.89
C GLY A 49 -2.98 17.55 -8.28
N PHE A 50 -2.94 16.27 -8.57
CA PHE A 50 -3.47 15.76 -9.84
C PHE A 50 -3.90 14.30 -9.81
N ALA A 51 -4.73 13.94 -10.79
CA ALA A 51 -5.15 12.57 -11.07
C ALA A 51 -4.85 12.22 -12.52
N GLY A 52 -4.30 11.03 -12.74
CA GLY A 52 -3.87 10.56 -14.05
C GLY A 52 -2.35 10.58 -14.22
N ILE A 53 -1.63 10.05 -13.23
CA ILE A 53 -0.21 9.70 -13.36
C ILE A 53 -0.10 8.59 -14.40
N ASP A 54 0.88 8.71 -15.30
CA ASP A 54 1.18 7.70 -16.32
C ASP A 54 2.50 6.98 -15.96
N ALA A 55 3.64 7.51 -16.36
CA ALA A 55 4.93 6.86 -16.18
C ALA A 55 5.97 7.79 -15.53
N VAL A 56 7.10 7.25 -15.10
CA VAL A 56 8.26 8.05 -14.71
C VAL A 56 8.83 8.74 -15.95
N ALA A 57 8.97 10.07 -15.87
CA ALA A 57 9.55 10.87 -16.96
C ALA A 57 11.07 10.76 -16.93
N THR A 58 11.64 10.02 -17.89
CA THR A 58 13.09 9.78 -18.00
C THR A 58 13.79 10.75 -18.93
N GLU A 59 13.07 11.35 -19.88
CA GLU A 59 13.62 12.28 -20.87
C GLU A 59 12.81 13.58 -20.88
N ASN A 60 13.50 14.72 -20.82
CA ASN A 60 12.91 16.06 -20.86
C ASN A 60 11.67 16.23 -19.94
N PRO A 61 11.78 15.93 -18.63
CA PRO A 61 10.64 16.00 -17.73
C PRO A 61 10.09 17.41 -17.65
N ASP A 62 8.77 17.52 -17.54
CA ASP A 62 8.13 18.74 -17.09
C ASP A 62 8.44 18.92 -15.59
N VAL A 63 9.13 20.02 -15.26
CA VAL A 63 9.61 20.26 -13.88
C VAL A 63 8.47 20.59 -12.91
N ASP A 64 7.30 20.91 -13.42
CA ASP A 64 6.10 21.22 -12.63
C ASP A 64 5.22 19.98 -12.38
N ILE A 65 5.53 18.82 -13.02
CA ILE A 65 4.76 17.59 -12.87
C ILE A 65 5.58 16.55 -12.10
N ILE A 66 5.33 16.48 -10.80
CA ILE A 66 5.94 15.51 -9.89
C ILE A 66 4.86 14.73 -9.14
N ASN A 67 5.11 13.45 -8.86
CA ASN A 67 4.27 12.70 -7.92
C ASN A 67 4.56 13.14 -6.47
N SER A 68 3.77 12.66 -5.52
CA SER A 68 3.93 12.96 -4.09
C SER A 68 5.29 12.53 -3.51
N GLY A 69 6.02 11.65 -4.19
CA GLY A 69 7.39 11.26 -3.85
C GLY A 69 8.48 12.18 -4.40
N GLY A 70 8.12 13.24 -5.15
CA GLY A 70 9.06 14.15 -5.79
C GLY A 70 9.70 13.61 -7.07
N THR A 71 9.19 12.52 -7.62
CA THR A 71 9.66 11.96 -8.89
C THR A 71 8.94 12.63 -10.05
N TYR A 72 9.68 13.04 -11.08
CA TYR A 72 9.09 13.54 -12.32
C TYR A 72 8.30 12.42 -13.02
N VAL A 73 7.08 12.72 -13.41
CA VAL A 73 6.18 11.75 -14.05
C VAL A 73 5.53 12.38 -15.28
N THR A 74 5.06 11.53 -16.19
CA THR A 74 4.16 11.93 -17.26
C THR A 74 2.71 11.81 -16.80
N ALA A 75 1.82 12.46 -17.52
CA ALA A 75 0.40 12.44 -17.24
C ALA A 75 -0.37 11.92 -18.45
N VAL A 76 -1.46 11.19 -18.17
CA VAL A 76 -2.35 10.74 -19.25
C VAL A 76 -3.04 11.92 -19.95
N PRO A 77 -3.50 11.78 -21.21
CA PRO A 77 -4.14 12.88 -21.96
C PRO A 77 -5.38 13.49 -21.28
N ARG A 78 -6.01 12.77 -20.35
CA ARG A 78 -7.19 13.22 -19.58
C ARG A 78 -6.88 13.58 -18.14
N VAL A 79 -5.64 13.93 -17.84
CA VAL A 79 -5.22 14.37 -16.50
C VAL A 79 -6.12 15.48 -15.97
N LYS A 80 -6.38 15.45 -14.66
CA LYS A 80 -7.06 16.51 -13.91
C LYS A 80 -6.10 17.09 -12.89
N TYR A 81 -5.97 18.42 -12.90
CA TYR A 81 -5.23 19.17 -11.91
C TYR A 81 -6.19 19.85 -10.95
N PHE A 82 -5.85 19.89 -9.69
CA PHE A 82 -6.63 20.48 -8.61
C PHE A 82 -5.72 20.97 -7.48
N ASP A 83 -6.24 21.82 -6.63
CA ASP A 83 -5.49 22.27 -5.47
C ASP A 83 -5.51 21.21 -4.33
N THR A 84 -4.71 21.44 -3.30
CA THR A 84 -4.60 20.54 -2.16
C THR A 84 -5.92 20.36 -1.41
N ALA A 85 -6.77 21.41 -1.33
CA ALA A 85 -8.04 21.33 -0.63
C ALA A 85 -9.01 20.41 -1.38
N GLU A 86 -9.07 20.52 -2.70
CA GLU A 86 -9.87 19.64 -3.56
C GLU A 86 -9.33 18.20 -3.50
N SER A 87 -8.00 18.01 -3.61
CA SER A 87 -7.34 16.72 -3.53
C SER A 87 -7.73 15.95 -2.26
N PHE A 88 -7.54 16.57 -1.08
CA PHE A 88 -7.92 15.93 0.18
C PHE A 88 -9.44 15.91 0.41
N GLY A 89 -10.19 16.77 -0.26
CA GLY A 89 -11.65 16.68 -0.34
C GLY A 89 -12.12 15.40 -1.01
N LEU A 90 -11.46 14.97 -2.10
CA LEU A 90 -11.72 13.68 -2.76
C LEU A 90 -11.42 12.52 -1.84
N VAL A 91 -10.29 12.57 -1.12
CA VAL A 91 -9.91 11.52 -0.15
C VAL A 91 -10.93 11.44 0.99
N ARG A 92 -11.18 12.54 1.70
CA ARG A 92 -12.11 12.60 2.86
C ARG A 92 -13.56 12.31 2.49
N GLY A 93 -13.93 12.58 1.23
CA GLY A 93 -15.24 12.25 0.68
C GLY A 93 -15.41 10.78 0.29
N GLY A 94 -14.37 9.95 0.45
CA GLY A 94 -14.40 8.52 0.09
C GLY A 94 -14.41 8.28 -1.42
N HIS A 95 -14.00 9.26 -2.23
CA HIS A 95 -13.97 9.13 -3.69
C HIS A 95 -12.71 8.39 -4.20
N VAL A 96 -11.66 8.33 -3.38
CA VAL A 96 -10.48 7.51 -3.66
C VAL A 96 -10.74 6.12 -3.06
N LYS A 97 -10.94 5.12 -3.90
CA LYS A 97 -11.34 3.76 -3.50
C LYS A 97 -10.35 3.12 -2.53
N ALA A 98 -9.08 3.23 -2.84
CA ALA A 98 -8.03 2.62 -2.04
C ALA A 98 -6.78 3.51 -1.97
N THR A 99 -6.07 3.41 -0.86
CA THR A 99 -4.69 3.89 -0.75
C THR A 99 -3.76 2.73 -0.50
N VAL A 100 -2.66 2.66 -1.26
CA VAL A 100 -1.60 1.67 -1.05
C VAL A 100 -0.44 2.35 -0.34
N LEU A 101 -0.09 1.88 0.85
CA LEU A 101 0.95 2.48 1.67
C LEU A 101 2.00 1.45 2.09
N GLY A 102 3.22 1.92 2.31
CA GLY A 102 4.24 1.15 3.01
C GLY A 102 4.07 1.27 4.53
N ALA A 103 4.54 0.27 5.28
CA ALA A 103 4.53 0.32 6.74
C ALA A 103 5.89 -0.01 7.35
N MET A 104 6.15 0.52 8.54
CA MET A 104 7.20 0.09 9.44
C MET A 104 6.67 -0.99 10.37
N GLU A 105 5.47 -0.79 10.92
CA GLU A 105 4.74 -1.76 11.73
C GLU A 105 3.23 -1.67 11.45
N VAL A 106 2.55 -2.82 11.52
CA VAL A 106 1.09 -2.96 11.52
C VAL A 106 0.70 -3.82 12.72
N ALA A 107 -0.27 -3.40 13.50
CA ALA A 107 -0.77 -4.20 14.62
C ALA A 107 -1.92 -5.13 14.20
N GLU A 108 -2.19 -6.14 15.05
CA GLU A 108 -3.27 -7.13 14.82
C GLU A 108 -4.66 -6.51 14.66
N ASN A 109 -4.88 -5.32 15.26
CA ASN A 109 -6.13 -4.57 15.18
C ASN A 109 -6.18 -3.56 14.02
N GLY A 110 -5.18 -3.56 13.13
CA GLY A 110 -5.10 -2.64 11.99
C GLY A 110 -4.50 -1.27 12.29
N ASP A 111 -3.88 -1.05 13.45
CA ASP A 111 -3.11 0.18 13.69
C ASP A 111 -1.90 0.25 12.77
N LEU A 112 -1.62 1.43 12.23
CA LEU A 112 -0.52 1.68 11.30
C LEU A 112 0.54 2.60 11.89
N ALA A 113 1.82 2.22 11.76
CA ALA A 113 2.96 3.07 12.05
C ALA A 113 3.91 3.10 10.83
N ASN A 114 4.04 4.26 10.16
CA ASN A 114 4.86 4.37 8.95
C ASN A 114 5.62 5.68 8.76
N TRP A 115 5.62 6.59 9.75
CA TRP A 115 6.14 7.95 9.55
C TRP A 115 7.40 8.29 10.34
N ILE A 116 7.67 7.62 11.47
CA ILE A 116 8.83 7.93 12.33
C ILE A 116 9.40 6.69 13.02
N ILE A 117 10.71 6.63 13.09
CA ILE A 117 11.44 5.78 14.02
C ILE A 117 12.19 6.72 14.96
N PRO A 118 11.75 6.87 16.24
CA PRO A 118 12.34 7.81 17.16
C PRO A 118 13.86 7.63 17.29
N GLY A 119 14.61 8.73 17.20
CA GLY A 119 16.06 8.74 17.29
C GLY A 119 16.81 8.20 16.07
N LYS A 120 16.11 7.74 15.01
CA LYS A 120 16.76 7.20 13.80
C LYS A 120 16.29 7.85 12.51
N LYS A 121 14.99 7.91 12.27
CA LYS A 121 14.42 8.36 11.00
C LYS A 121 13.11 9.09 11.22
N VAL A 122 12.99 10.26 10.59
CA VAL A 122 11.72 10.99 10.45
C VAL A 122 11.44 11.06 8.95
N ALA A 123 10.53 10.22 8.48
CA ALA A 123 10.08 10.28 7.08
C ALA A 123 9.08 11.43 6.87
N GLY A 124 8.42 11.83 7.94
CA GLY A 124 7.27 12.74 7.89
C GLY A 124 5.96 11.99 7.61
N MET A 125 4.86 12.58 8.05
CA MET A 125 3.55 11.95 7.92
C MET A 125 2.92 12.20 6.55
N GLY A 126 3.20 13.36 5.93
CA GLY A 126 2.57 13.77 4.67
C GLY A 126 1.04 13.70 4.78
N GLY A 127 0.39 13.20 3.75
CA GLY A 127 -1.05 12.98 3.70
C GLY A 127 -1.54 11.67 4.29
N ALA A 128 -0.66 10.84 4.88
CA ALA A 128 -1.01 9.48 5.27
C ALA A 128 -2.18 9.38 6.25
N MET A 129 -2.31 10.33 7.19
CA MET A 129 -3.44 10.33 8.15
C MET A 129 -4.78 10.53 7.43
N ASP A 130 -4.85 11.47 6.50
CA ASP A 130 -6.06 11.73 5.72
C ASP A 130 -6.38 10.54 4.79
N LEU A 131 -5.37 9.97 4.16
CA LEU A 131 -5.52 8.77 3.32
C LEU A 131 -6.06 7.59 4.13
N CYS A 132 -5.50 7.33 5.31
CA CYS A 132 -5.96 6.28 6.21
C CYS A 132 -7.38 6.49 6.74
N ALA A 133 -7.79 7.75 6.94
CA ALA A 133 -9.11 8.07 7.48
C ALA A 133 -10.19 8.18 6.39
N GLY A 134 -9.81 8.53 5.17
CA GLY A 134 -10.74 8.87 4.10
C GLY A 134 -10.93 7.79 3.03
N CYS A 135 -9.92 6.96 2.78
CA CYS A 135 -10.06 5.89 1.79
C CYS A 135 -10.83 4.69 2.37
N PRO A 136 -11.80 4.13 1.65
CA PRO A 136 -12.52 2.91 2.05
C PRO A 136 -11.60 1.71 2.27
N GLU A 137 -10.52 1.61 1.50
CA GLU A 137 -9.55 0.53 1.62
C GLU A 137 -8.14 1.08 1.85
N VAL A 138 -7.48 0.60 2.90
CA VAL A 138 -6.07 0.89 3.19
C VAL A 138 -5.29 -0.41 3.05
N ILE A 139 -4.53 -0.50 1.97
CA ILE A 139 -3.73 -1.67 1.61
C ILE A 139 -2.27 -1.39 1.98
N ILE A 140 -1.69 -2.24 2.79
CA ILE A 140 -0.27 -2.16 3.15
C ILE A 140 0.52 -3.13 2.29
N VAL A 141 1.56 -2.60 1.61
CA VAL A 141 2.56 -3.39 0.89
C VAL A 141 3.92 -3.24 1.54
N MET A 142 4.52 -4.35 1.97
CA MET A 142 5.79 -4.33 2.67
C MET A 142 6.43 -5.71 2.68
N LEU A 143 7.76 -5.79 2.91
CA LEU A 143 8.38 -7.04 3.31
C LEU A 143 7.84 -7.48 4.67
N HIS A 144 7.63 -8.76 4.86
CA HIS A 144 7.02 -9.31 6.08
C HIS A 144 7.86 -9.04 7.33
N THR A 145 9.18 -9.10 7.16
CA THR A 145 10.14 -8.81 8.24
C THR A 145 11.14 -7.74 7.84
N GLN A 146 11.77 -7.13 8.84
CA GLN A 146 12.92 -6.24 8.66
C GLN A 146 14.11 -6.82 9.40
N LYS A 147 15.10 -7.35 8.65
CA LYS A 147 16.28 -8.03 9.22
C LYS A 147 15.90 -9.15 10.23
N GLY A 148 14.88 -9.92 9.89
CA GLY A 148 14.34 -11.00 10.72
C GLY A 148 13.41 -10.55 11.84
N THR A 149 13.16 -9.25 12.02
CA THR A 149 12.21 -8.74 13.01
C THR A 149 10.82 -8.63 12.36
N PRO A 150 9.77 -9.20 12.97
CA PRO A 150 8.39 -9.07 12.49
C PRO A 150 7.96 -7.62 12.38
N LYS A 151 7.26 -7.29 11.31
CA LYS A 151 6.60 -5.98 11.10
C LYS A 151 5.11 -6.04 11.39
N ILE A 152 4.54 -7.23 11.35
CA ILE A 152 3.17 -7.49 11.81
C ILE A 152 3.26 -7.86 13.28
N LYS A 153 2.63 -7.07 14.12
CA LYS A 153 2.80 -7.10 15.57
C LYS A 153 1.49 -7.25 16.33
N LYS A 154 1.57 -7.68 17.55
CA LYS A 154 0.41 -7.64 18.44
C LYS A 154 -0.03 -6.21 18.72
N LYS A 155 0.94 -5.31 18.93
CA LYS A 155 0.74 -3.88 19.10
C LYS A 155 1.93 -3.11 18.52
N CYS A 156 1.67 -2.02 17.80
CA CYS A 156 2.74 -1.16 17.32
C CYS A 156 3.58 -0.60 18.48
N SER A 157 4.89 -0.66 18.33
CA SER A 157 5.85 -0.06 19.26
C SER A 157 6.26 1.35 18.81
N LEU A 158 6.07 1.67 17.54
CA LEU A 158 6.35 2.98 16.96
C LEU A 158 5.13 3.90 17.06
N PRO A 159 5.34 5.23 17.03
CA PRO A 159 4.23 6.20 17.00
C PRO A 159 3.30 5.94 15.81
N LEU A 160 2.00 5.89 16.12
CA LEU A 160 0.99 5.57 15.12
C LEU A 160 0.82 6.70 14.09
N THR A 161 0.51 6.29 12.87
CA THR A 161 -0.01 7.15 11.80
C THR A 161 -1.53 7.25 11.93
N ALA A 162 -2.19 6.11 12.07
CA ALA A 162 -3.64 6.02 12.28
C ALA A 162 -3.97 4.72 13.03
N GLU A 163 -5.12 4.73 13.70
CA GLU A 163 -5.65 3.59 14.45
C GLU A 163 -6.67 2.85 13.60
N LYS A 164 -6.63 1.50 13.62
CA LYS A 164 -7.64 0.59 13.03
C LYS A 164 -8.00 0.92 11.59
N CYS A 165 -7.01 1.38 10.81
CA CYS A 165 -7.24 1.83 9.44
C CYS A 165 -6.89 0.79 8.38
N VAL A 166 -6.00 -0.16 8.70
CA VAL A 166 -5.52 -1.14 7.72
C VAL A 166 -6.60 -2.19 7.47
N SER A 167 -6.97 -2.37 6.20
CA SER A 167 -7.91 -3.41 5.77
C SER A 167 -7.19 -4.65 5.22
N LYS A 168 -6.04 -4.46 4.54
CA LYS A 168 -5.31 -5.55 3.88
C LYS A 168 -3.80 -5.36 3.99
N ILE A 169 -3.08 -6.47 4.13
CA ILE A 169 -1.61 -6.50 4.16
C ILE A 169 -1.14 -7.49 3.10
N ILE A 170 -0.27 -7.04 2.20
CA ILE A 170 0.35 -7.86 1.16
C ILE A 170 1.85 -7.85 1.38
N THR A 171 2.42 -9.04 1.58
CA THR A 171 3.84 -9.26 1.75
C THR A 171 4.34 -10.30 0.75
N GLU A 172 5.64 -10.54 0.68
CA GLU A 172 6.19 -11.63 -0.12
C GLU A 172 5.74 -13.02 0.31
N MET A 173 5.22 -13.15 1.55
CA MET A 173 4.78 -14.43 2.10
C MET A 173 3.30 -14.73 1.82
N GLY A 174 2.48 -13.69 1.66
CA GLY A 174 1.04 -13.88 1.47
C GLY A 174 0.22 -12.62 1.55
N VAL A 175 -1.10 -12.79 1.42
CA VAL A 175 -2.12 -11.76 1.57
C VAL A 175 -2.90 -12.02 2.84
N MET A 176 -3.09 -10.97 3.62
CA MET A 176 -3.81 -11.01 4.88
C MET A 176 -4.87 -9.91 4.94
N GLU A 177 -6.01 -10.22 5.50
CA GLU A 177 -7.07 -9.27 5.83
C GLU A 177 -7.09 -8.99 7.32
N VAL A 178 -7.28 -7.73 7.68
CA VAL A 178 -7.52 -7.34 9.06
C VAL A 178 -9.02 -7.39 9.31
N ARG A 179 -9.46 -8.28 10.18
CA ARG A 179 -10.86 -8.48 10.56
C ARG A 179 -11.06 -8.12 12.04
N GLU A 180 -12.28 -8.08 12.52
CA GLU A 180 -12.60 -7.71 13.91
C GLU A 180 -11.93 -8.63 14.95
N ASP A 181 -11.73 -9.89 14.60
CA ASP A 181 -11.16 -10.92 15.47
C ASP A 181 -9.65 -11.18 15.23
N GLY A 182 -8.97 -10.34 14.41
CA GLY A 182 -7.54 -10.43 14.16
C GLY A 182 -7.16 -10.47 12.69
N ILE A 183 -5.97 -10.98 12.40
CA ILE A 183 -5.41 -11.03 11.04
C ILE A 183 -5.64 -12.41 10.43
N TRP A 184 -6.27 -12.42 9.26
CA TRP A 184 -6.61 -13.62 8.50
C TRP A 184 -5.76 -13.76 7.26
N VAL A 185 -5.00 -14.85 7.13
CA VAL A 185 -4.27 -15.20 5.92
C VAL A 185 -5.26 -15.75 4.90
N THR A 186 -5.46 -15.02 3.81
CA THR A 186 -6.37 -15.37 2.72
C THR A 186 -5.64 -15.97 1.52
N GLU A 187 -4.34 -15.62 1.37
CA GLU A 187 -3.47 -16.25 0.38
C GLU A 187 -2.08 -16.49 0.98
N LEU A 188 -1.49 -17.63 0.64
CA LEU A 188 -0.14 -18.00 1.05
C LEU A 188 0.70 -18.31 -0.18
N HIS A 189 1.89 -17.69 -0.27
CA HIS A 189 2.80 -17.96 -1.37
C HIS A 189 3.37 -19.39 -1.24
N PRO A 190 3.48 -20.16 -2.35
CA PRO A 190 3.91 -21.57 -2.32
C PRO A 190 5.31 -21.84 -1.73
N ASP A 191 6.18 -20.82 -1.69
CA ASP A 191 7.50 -20.92 -1.07
C ASP A 191 7.46 -21.00 0.47
N TYR A 192 6.30 -20.74 1.10
CA TYR A 192 6.15 -20.65 2.55
C TYR A 192 5.07 -21.59 3.07
N THR A 193 5.27 -22.06 4.29
CA THR A 193 4.28 -22.84 5.04
C THR A 193 3.49 -21.92 6.00
N LYS A 194 2.40 -22.43 6.57
CA LYS A 194 1.65 -21.74 7.64
C LYS A 194 2.53 -21.45 8.86
N GLU A 195 3.41 -22.38 9.15
CA GLU A 195 4.38 -22.30 10.24
C GLU A 195 5.40 -21.18 9.99
N ASP A 196 5.87 -21.02 8.74
CA ASP A 196 6.83 -19.98 8.37
C ASP A 196 6.24 -18.58 8.54
N ILE A 197 5.02 -18.32 8.00
CA ILE A 197 4.37 -17.01 8.12
C ILE A 197 3.99 -16.71 9.56
N GLN A 198 3.55 -17.71 10.34
CA GLN A 198 3.27 -17.54 11.75
C GLN A 198 4.55 -17.23 12.55
N ALA A 199 5.65 -17.91 12.29
CA ALA A 199 6.93 -17.66 12.95
C ALA A 199 7.50 -16.27 12.64
N ALA A 200 7.15 -15.70 11.47
CA ALA A 200 7.54 -14.36 11.04
C ALA A 200 6.59 -13.26 11.55
N THR A 201 5.51 -13.60 12.26
CA THR A 201 4.46 -12.69 12.75
C THR A 201 4.40 -12.73 14.27
N GLU A 202 4.29 -11.57 14.93
CA GLU A 202 4.27 -11.51 16.42
C GLU A 202 2.91 -11.88 17.00
N CYS A 203 1.80 -11.51 16.31
CA CYS A 203 0.46 -11.88 16.74
C CYS A 203 0.05 -13.26 16.20
N GLU A 204 -1.02 -13.81 16.77
CA GLU A 204 -1.64 -15.02 16.25
C GLU A 204 -2.32 -14.76 14.90
N LEU A 205 -2.09 -15.62 13.92
CA LEU A 205 -2.72 -15.56 12.61
C LEU A 205 -3.86 -16.57 12.50
N HIS A 206 -4.97 -16.12 11.96
CA HIS A 206 -6.04 -17.01 11.49
C HIS A 206 -5.81 -17.39 10.04
N PHE A 207 -6.21 -18.59 9.65
CA PHE A 207 -6.08 -19.07 8.27
C PHE A 207 -7.46 -19.28 7.69
N ASP A 208 -7.76 -18.60 6.58
CA ASP A 208 -9.06 -18.75 5.92
C ASP A 208 -9.24 -20.20 5.46
N PRO A 209 -10.40 -20.84 5.75
CA PRO A 209 -10.69 -22.19 5.28
C PRO A 209 -10.60 -22.34 3.75
N ASN A 210 -10.83 -21.25 3.02
CA ASN A 210 -10.75 -21.18 1.57
C ASN A 210 -9.46 -20.48 1.09
N MET A 211 -8.41 -20.48 1.93
CA MET A 211 -7.12 -19.86 1.61
C MET A 211 -6.59 -20.37 0.27
N LYS A 212 -6.17 -19.44 -0.59
CA LYS A 212 -5.63 -19.74 -1.92
C LYS A 212 -4.12 -19.70 -1.93
N ALA A 213 -3.52 -20.25 -2.98
CA ALA A 213 -2.14 -19.95 -3.30
C ALA A 213 -2.02 -18.51 -3.79
N MET A 214 -1.03 -17.78 -3.29
CA MET A 214 -0.67 -16.46 -3.83
C MET A 214 0.04 -16.66 -5.17
N GLU A 215 -0.60 -16.24 -6.26
CA GLU A 215 -0.09 -16.41 -7.62
C GLU A 215 0.87 -15.27 -7.98
N GLU A 216 1.97 -15.60 -8.68
CA GLU A 216 2.97 -14.64 -9.18
C GLU A 216 2.67 -14.10 -10.59
N GLU A 217 1.73 -14.71 -11.34
CA GLU A 217 1.39 -14.33 -12.72
C GLU A 217 0.27 -13.30 -12.80
#